data_2a4bd280b3ba200176f6d38e83d041fb
#
_entry.id   2a4bd280b3ba200176f6d38e83d041fb
#
_cell.length_a   1.000
_cell.length_b   1.000
_cell.length_c   1.000
_cell.angle_alpha   90.00
_cell.angle_beta   90.00
_cell.angle_gamma   90.00
#
_symmetry.space_group_name_H-M   'P 1'
#
loop_
_entity.id
_entity.type
_entity.pdbx_description
1 polymer ?
#
loop_
_entity_poly.entity_id
_entity_poly.type
_entity_poly.pdbx_seq_one_letter_code
_entity_poly.pdbx_strand_id
1 'polypeptide(L)'
;MTTAKAGAFNQPALRLACAFSLATLLGGCAGSLLKSDAEAPDTFRLGVVATMAPAASATSSTGGLAIAVARPRAAAAIDTDRIAVHSAGNRFDYYSAARWAESAPQMLQQNLVSALAATAQFGGGVMTAPARVPTEL
;
A
#
# COMPACT_ATOMS: atom_id res chain seq x y z
N MET A 1 -22.06 -19.33 -75.75
CA MET A 1 -22.77 -19.69 -74.54
C MET A 1 -21.81 -20.48 -73.64
N THR A 2 -21.22 -19.83 -72.69
CA THR A 2 -20.20 -20.46 -71.81
C THR A 2 -20.78 -20.48 -70.39
N THR A 3 -21.21 -21.66 -69.95
CA THR A 3 -21.75 -21.89 -68.60
C THR A 3 -20.61 -21.98 -67.60
N ALA A 4 -20.51 -21.02 -66.71
CA ALA A 4 -19.60 -21.04 -65.57
C ALA A 4 -20.09 -22.07 -64.55
N LYS A 5 -19.30 -23.12 -64.32
CA LYS A 5 -19.50 -24.14 -63.30
C LYS A 5 -19.16 -23.55 -61.92
N ALA A 6 -20.15 -23.22 -61.15
CA ALA A 6 -19.95 -22.79 -59.75
C ALA A 6 -19.40 -23.96 -58.91
N GLY A 7 -18.14 -23.86 -58.51
CA GLY A 7 -17.52 -24.82 -57.59
C GLY A 7 -18.22 -24.78 -56.23
N ALA A 8 -18.75 -25.91 -55.79
CA ALA A 8 -19.31 -26.08 -54.45
C ALA A 8 -18.19 -25.90 -53.43
N PHE A 9 -18.14 -24.74 -52.82
CA PHE A 9 -17.22 -24.44 -51.72
C PHE A 9 -17.66 -25.32 -50.53
N ASN A 10 -16.73 -26.17 -50.10
CA ASN A 10 -16.99 -27.12 -49.01
C ASN A 10 -17.16 -26.33 -47.67
N GLN A 11 -18.40 -25.99 -47.34
CA GLN A 11 -18.79 -25.17 -46.21
C GLN A 11 -18.26 -25.64 -44.84
N PRO A 12 -18.09 -26.95 -44.54
CA PRO A 12 -17.54 -27.37 -43.26
C PRO A 12 -16.05 -27.06 -43.11
N ALA A 13 -15.26 -27.12 -44.18
CA ALA A 13 -13.84 -26.78 -44.11
C ALA A 13 -13.60 -25.29 -43.87
N LEU A 14 -14.42 -24.41 -44.43
CA LEU A 14 -14.34 -22.97 -44.21
C LEU A 14 -14.72 -22.60 -42.76
N ARG A 15 -15.73 -23.27 -42.20
CA ARG A 15 -16.14 -23.05 -40.79
C ARG A 15 -15.05 -23.48 -39.80
N LEU A 16 -14.40 -24.61 -40.04
CA LEU A 16 -13.27 -25.08 -39.23
C LEU A 16 -12.06 -24.13 -39.31
N ALA A 17 -11.74 -23.62 -40.49
CA ALA A 17 -10.66 -22.67 -40.69
C ALA A 17 -10.93 -21.33 -39.97
N CYS A 18 -12.17 -20.81 -40.04
CA CYS A 18 -12.56 -19.59 -39.31
C CYS A 18 -12.52 -19.77 -37.80
N ALA A 19 -12.97 -20.94 -37.29
CA ALA A 19 -12.94 -21.23 -35.85
C ALA A 19 -11.50 -21.31 -35.30
N PHE A 20 -10.60 -21.91 -36.09
CA PHE A 20 -9.20 -22.02 -35.69
C PHE A 20 -8.47 -20.66 -35.73
N SER A 21 -8.77 -19.79 -36.68
CA SER A 21 -8.23 -18.43 -36.77
C SER A 21 -8.72 -17.55 -35.64
N LEU A 22 -9.98 -17.69 -35.18
CA LEU A 22 -10.54 -16.92 -34.10
C LEU A 22 -9.92 -17.32 -32.73
N ALA A 23 -9.65 -18.62 -32.54
CA ALA A 23 -9.04 -19.15 -31.33
C ALA A 23 -7.57 -18.65 -31.16
N THR A 24 -6.81 -18.53 -32.25
CA THR A 24 -5.43 -18.00 -32.19
C THR A 24 -5.37 -16.51 -31.91
N LEU A 25 -6.36 -15.73 -32.34
CA LEU A 25 -6.44 -14.28 -32.05
C LEU A 25 -6.80 -13.99 -30.58
N LEU A 26 -7.57 -14.84 -29.92
CA LEU A 26 -7.90 -14.67 -28.49
C LEU A 26 -6.75 -15.10 -27.55
N GLY A 27 -5.91 -16.04 -27.96
CA GLY A 27 -4.79 -16.54 -27.15
C GLY A 27 -3.62 -15.57 -27.01
N GLY A 28 -3.45 -14.62 -27.95
CA GLY A 28 -2.32 -13.69 -27.97
C GLY A 28 -2.38 -12.56 -26.95
N CYS A 29 -3.56 -12.15 -26.53
CA CYS A 29 -3.72 -11.00 -25.61
C CYS A 29 -3.64 -11.36 -24.12
N ALA A 30 -3.88 -12.61 -23.74
CA ALA A 30 -3.92 -13.00 -22.34
C ALA A 30 -2.53 -13.04 -21.67
N GLY A 31 -1.47 -13.31 -22.43
CA GLY A 31 -0.10 -13.40 -21.90
C GLY A 31 0.54 -12.04 -21.58
N SER A 32 0.10 -10.97 -22.24
CA SER A 32 0.66 -9.63 -22.09
C SER A 32 0.11 -8.87 -20.89
N LEU A 33 -1.10 -9.21 -20.42
CA LEU A 33 -1.73 -8.55 -19.29
C LEU A 33 -1.24 -9.07 -17.93
N LEU A 34 -0.57 -10.22 -17.89
CA LEU A 34 -0.05 -10.84 -16.66
C LEU A 34 1.44 -10.58 -16.42
N LYS A 35 2.17 -10.06 -17.39
CA LYS A 35 3.53 -9.58 -17.20
C LYS A 35 3.51 -8.08 -16.97
N SER A 36 3.36 -7.69 -15.72
CA SER A 36 3.79 -6.38 -15.28
C SER A 36 5.33 -6.43 -15.17
N ASP A 37 6.04 -5.90 -16.16
CA ASP A 37 7.49 -5.67 -16.08
C ASP A 37 7.81 -4.47 -15.16
N ALA A 38 6.83 -3.99 -14.39
CA ALA A 38 7.05 -2.98 -13.38
C ALA A 38 7.82 -3.59 -12.22
N GLU A 39 9.04 -3.15 -12.04
CA GLU A 39 9.84 -3.45 -10.86
C GLU A 39 9.02 -3.14 -9.60
N ALA A 40 9.01 -4.09 -8.66
CA ALA A 40 8.26 -3.89 -7.43
C ALA A 40 8.84 -2.68 -6.67
N PRO A 41 7.99 -1.76 -6.17
CA PRO A 41 8.48 -0.58 -5.48
C PRO A 41 9.19 -0.98 -4.18
N ASP A 42 10.28 -0.30 -3.88
CA ASP A 42 10.99 -0.44 -2.62
C ASP A 42 10.10 -0.04 -1.44
N THR A 43 10.09 -0.86 -0.40
CA THR A 43 9.24 -0.63 0.77
C THR A 43 10.08 -0.13 1.94
N PHE A 44 9.73 1.05 2.44
CA PHE A 44 10.42 1.73 3.53
C PHE A 44 9.60 1.71 4.82
N ARG A 45 10.30 1.73 5.95
CA ARG A 45 9.71 1.91 7.28
C ARG A 45 10.37 3.09 7.97
N LEU A 46 9.62 3.81 8.80
CA LEU A 46 10.20 4.77 9.71
C LEU A 46 11.01 4.01 10.76
N GLY A 47 12.31 4.24 10.80
CA GLY A 47 13.15 3.72 11.88
C GLY A 47 12.89 4.50 13.17
N VAL A 48 12.83 3.81 14.30
CA VAL A 48 12.92 4.48 15.60
C VAL A 48 14.36 4.93 15.76
N VAL A 49 14.63 6.23 15.63
CA VAL A 49 15.87 6.78 16.11
C VAL A 49 15.77 6.76 17.64
N ALA A 50 16.20 5.64 18.22
CA ALA A 50 16.41 5.57 19.66
C ALA A 50 17.59 6.47 20.00
N THR A 51 17.35 7.77 20.06
CA THR A 51 18.22 8.65 20.82
C THR A 51 17.99 8.28 22.27
N MET A 52 18.72 7.25 22.72
CA MET A 52 18.75 6.84 24.10
C MET A 52 19.31 8.01 24.93
N ALA A 53 18.43 8.92 25.34
CA ALA A 53 18.71 9.59 26.59
C ALA A 53 18.76 8.48 27.65
N PRO A 54 19.81 8.43 28.51
CA PRO A 54 19.91 7.43 29.55
C PRO A 54 18.60 7.48 30.35
N ALA A 55 17.92 6.37 30.45
CA ALA A 55 16.75 6.23 31.29
C ALA A 55 17.20 6.59 32.69
N ALA A 56 16.88 7.80 33.15
CA ALA A 56 16.95 8.12 34.56
C ALA A 56 16.15 7.01 35.24
N SER A 57 16.76 6.32 36.20
CA SER A 57 16.23 5.18 36.89
C SER A 57 14.79 5.46 37.30
N ALA A 58 13.83 5.01 36.49
CA ALA A 58 12.41 5.20 36.77
C ALA A 58 12.12 4.28 37.93
N THR A 59 11.98 4.87 39.10
CA THR A 59 11.37 4.19 40.25
C THR A 59 10.00 3.74 39.80
N SER A 60 9.81 2.43 39.69
CA SER A 60 8.55 1.82 39.29
C SER A 60 7.46 2.26 40.26
N SER A 61 6.74 3.31 39.94
CA SER A 61 5.60 3.75 40.73
C SER A 61 4.46 2.74 40.51
N THR A 62 4.19 1.95 41.51
CA THR A 62 3.03 1.07 41.58
C THR A 62 1.77 1.97 41.47
N GLY A 63 1.14 2.01 40.31
CA GLY A 63 0.01 2.91 40.02
C GLY A 63 0.29 3.94 38.92
N GLY A 64 1.16 3.64 37.97
CA GLY A 64 1.51 4.54 36.90
C GLY A 64 0.37 4.83 35.91
N LEU A 65 0.42 6.03 35.34
CA LEU A 65 -0.50 6.48 34.29
C LEU A 65 -0.39 5.59 33.04
N ALA A 66 -1.51 5.08 32.55
CA ALA A 66 -1.60 4.44 31.25
C ALA A 66 -1.82 5.50 30.16
N ILE A 67 -1.08 5.40 29.07
CA ILE A 67 -1.20 6.33 27.95
C ILE A 67 -1.71 5.58 26.70
N ALA A 68 -2.74 6.14 26.08
CA ALA A 68 -3.25 5.68 24.80
C ALA A 68 -2.89 6.71 23.71
N VAL A 69 -2.09 6.29 22.75
CA VAL A 69 -1.66 7.14 21.63
C VAL A 69 -2.67 7.00 20.49
N ALA A 70 -3.40 8.07 20.21
CA ALA A 70 -4.32 8.10 19.08
C ALA A 70 -3.56 8.19 17.74
N ARG A 71 -4.14 7.61 16.68
CA ARG A 71 -3.60 7.77 15.33
C ARG A 71 -3.61 9.25 14.94
N PRO A 72 -2.47 9.83 14.54
CA PRO A 72 -2.41 11.22 14.09
C PRO A 72 -3.33 11.44 12.88
N ARG A 73 -4.01 12.56 12.85
CA ARG A 73 -4.78 12.98 11.68
C ARG A 73 -3.85 13.57 10.64
N ALA A 74 -4.05 13.21 9.39
CA ALA A 74 -3.29 13.76 8.27
C ALA A 74 -4.21 14.09 7.11
N ALA A 75 -3.76 14.99 6.23
CA ALA A 75 -4.42 15.23 4.96
C ALA A 75 -4.39 13.96 4.10
N ALA A 76 -5.40 13.76 3.26
CA ALA A 76 -5.50 12.57 2.40
C ALA A 76 -4.26 12.35 1.50
N ALA A 77 -3.58 13.43 1.12
CA ALA A 77 -2.33 13.35 0.37
C ALA A 77 -1.17 12.68 1.14
N ILE A 78 -1.24 12.63 2.47
CA ILE A 78 -0.20 12.05 3.35
C ILE A 78 -0.73 10.80 4.06
N ASP A 79 -2.05 10.64 4.20
CA ASP A 79 -2.67 9.44 4.78
C ASP A 79 -2.71 8.28 3.77
N THR A 80 -1.53 7.92 3.29
CA THR A 80 -1.32 6.91 2.26
C THR A 80 0.03 6.21 2.50
N ASP A 81 0.23 5.07 1.86
CA ASP A 81 1.52 4.36 1.80
C ASP A 81 2.50 4.98 0.77
N ARG A 82 2.06 5.97 -0.02
CA ARG A 82 2.91 6.64 -0.99
C ARG A 82 3.82 7.66 -0.30
N ILE A 83 5.08 7.73 -0.74
CA ILE A 83 6.03 8.72 -0.24
C ILE A 83 5.78 10.04 -0.97
N ALA A 84 5.17 10.98 -0.25
CA ALA A 84 4.87 12.31 -0.79
C ALA A 84 6.11 13.21 -0.78
N VAL A 85 6.29 13.95 -1.85
CA VAL A 85 7.33 14.97 -2.02
C VAL A 85 6.65 16.31 -2.26
N HIS A 86 7.05 17.31 -1.50
CA HIS A 86 6.57 18.66 -1.71
C HIS A 86 7.46 19.35 -2.76
N SER A 87 6.87 19.66 -3.91
CA SER A 87 7.54 20.36 -5.01
C SER A 87 7.25 21.86 -4.97
N ALA A 88 8.05 22.64 -5.72
CA ALA A 88 7.82 24.07 -5.86
C ALA A 88 6.38 24.37 -6.36
N GLY A 89 5.79 25.48 -5.91
CA GLY A 89 4.43 25.85 -6.26
C GLY A 89 3.32 25.12 -5.47
N ASN A 90 3.64 24.66 -4.26
CA ASN A 90 2.69 24.01 -3.34
C ASN A 90 2.04 22.74 -3.91
N ARG A 91 2.79 21.99 -4.75
CA ARG A 91 2.35 20.76 -5.39
C ARG A 91 2.90 19.54 -4.66
N PHE A 92 2.06 18.53 -4.48
CA PHE A 92 2.49 17.22 -4.01
C PHE A 92 2.74 16.29 -5.20
N ASP A 93 3.92 15.70 -5.24
CA ASP A 93 4.27 14.58 -6.10
C ASP A 93 4.55 13.35 -5.25
N TYR A 94 4.68 12.18 -5.88
CA TYR A 94 4.95 10.93 -5.16
C TYR A 94 6.06 10.15 -5.86
N TYR A 95 6.92 9.51 -5.08
CA TYR A 95 7.89 8.58 -5.64
C TYR A 95 7.17 7.39 -6.30
N SER A 96 7.54 7.09 -7.54
CA SER A 96 6.94 5.99 -8.31
C SER A 96 7.46 4.62 -7.91
N ALA A 97 8.75 4.52 -7.55
CA ALA A 97 9.44 3.28 -7.23
C ALA A 97 9.64 3.06 -5.73
N ALA A 98 8.97 3.84 -4.87
CA ALA A 98 9.13 3.76 -3.42
C ALA A 98 7.80 3.95 -2.70
N ARG A 99 7.60 3.20 -1.62
CA ARG A 99 6.42 3.32 -0.75
C ARG A 99 6.75 3.08 0.71
N TRP A 100 5.91 3.55 1.58
CA TRP A 100 5.92 3.16 2.97
C TRP A 100 5.34 1.77 3.16
N ALA A 101 5.78 1.03 4.19
CA ALA A 101 5.20 -0.26 4.56
C ALA A 101 3.73 -0.15 5.02
N GLU A 102 3.38 0.99 5.59
CA GLU A 102 2.03 1.34 6.05
C GLU A 102 1.80 2.83 5.78
N SER A 103 0.58 3.35 6.04
CA SER A 103 0.36 4.79 5.93
C SER A 103 1.23 5.59 6.93
N ALA A 104 1.70 6.76 6.53
CA ALA A 104 2.59 7.59 7.35
C ALA A 104 2.03 7.87 8.77
N PRO A 105 0.74 8.21 8.97
CA PRO A 105 0.18 8.40 10.30
C PRO A 105 0.20 7.13 11.16
N GLN A 106 0.02 5.96 10.56
CA GLN A 106 0.06 4.69 11.29
C GLN A 106 1.46 4.34 11.76
N MET A 107 2.47 4.49 10.90
CA MET A 107 3.86 4.31 11.29
C MET A 107 4.29 5.29 12.38
N LEU A 108 3.84 6.55 12.30
CA LEU A 108 4.12 7.55 13.33
C LEU A 108 3.50 7.16 14.67
N GLN A 109 2.26 6.69 14.68
CA GLN A 109 1.61 6.19 15.91
C GLN A 109 2.41 5.05 16.54
N GLN A 110 2.80 4.05 15.74
CA GLN A 110 3.58 2.92 16.23
C GLN A 110 4.95 3.35 16.78
N ASN A 111 5.62 4.26 16.11
CA ASN A 111 6.89 4.80 16.57
C ASN A 111 6.76 5.58 17.87
N LEU A 112 5.71 6.39 18.02
CA LEU A 112 5.42 7.11 19.25
C LEU A 112 5.15 6.14 20.41
N VAL A 113 4.33 5.12 20.20
CA VAL A 113 4.07 4.07 21.21
C VAL A 113 5.38 3.40 21.62
N SER A 114 6.20 3.00 20.65
CA SER A 114 7.48 2.34 20.94
C SER A 114 8.45 3.26 21.67
N ALA A 115 8.55 4.53 21.27
CA ALA A 115 9.43 5.51 21.91
C ALA A 115 8.99 5.81 23.35
N LEU A 116 7.70 6.02 23.57
CA LEU A 116 7.16 6.29 24.91
C LEU A 116 7.29 5.07 25.83
N ALA A 117 7.03 3.84 25.31
CA ALA A 117 7.24 2.63 26.06
C ALA A 117 8.70 2.42 26.49
N ALA A 118 9.64 2.82 25.63
CA ALA A 118 11.08 2.73 25.93
C ALA A 118 11.52 3.69 27.04
N THR A 119 10.77 4.76 27.32
CA THR A 119 11.14 5.69 28.41
C THR A 119 10.89 5.12 29.81
N ALA A 120 10.13 4.05 29.95
CA ALA A 120 9.74 3.42 31.21
C ALA A 120 9.08 4.36 32.24
N GLN A 121 8.64 5.56 31.83
CA GLN A 121 8.03 6.56 32.69
C GLN A 121 6.56 6.28 33.01
N PHE A 122 5.91 5.39 32.22
CA PHE A 122 4.49 5.13 32.29
C PHE A 122 4.23 3.73 32.86
N GLY A 123 4.08 3.66 34.18
CA GLY A 123 3.88 2.38 34.88
C GLY A 123 2.58 1.65 34.49
N GLY A 124 1.58 2.36 33.97
CA GLY A 124 0.35 1.77 33.44
C GLY A 124 0.45 1.28 31.98
N GLY A 125 1.59 1.48 31.36
CA GLY A 125 1.87 1.08 29.98
C GLY A 125 1.44 2.09 28.92
N VAL A 126 1.92 1.87 27.71
CA VAL A 126 1.60 2.68 26.53
C VAL A 126 0.97 1.79 25.47
N MET A 127 -0.16 2.21 24.93
CA MET A 127 -0.91 1.44 23.93
C MET A 127 -1.40 2.32 22.78
N THR A 128 -1.77 1.70 21.66
CA THR A 128 -2.47 2.39 20.60
C THR A 128 -3.93 2.61 20.97
N ALA A 129 -4.42 3.85 20.83
CA ALA A 129 -5.85 4.12 20.97
C ALA A 129 -6.57 3.81 19.65
N PRO A 130 -7.83 3.36 19.70
CA PRO A 130 -8.66 3.24 18.52
C PRO A 130 -8.86 4.63 17.89
N ALA A 131 -9.16 4.64 16.58
CA ALA A 131 -9.28 5.88 15.80
C ALA A 131 -10.39 6.85 16.29
N ARG A 132 -11.30 6.38 17.13
CA ARG A 132 -12.30 7.17 17.86
C ARG A 132 -12.16 6.92 19.34
N VAL A 133 -11.69 7.92 20.06
CA VAL A 133 -11.93 7.97 21.50
C VAL A 133 -13.32 8.56 21.63
N PRO A 134 -14.30 7.86 22.23
CA PRO A 134 -15.58 8.48 22.55
C PRO A 134 -15.30 9.63 23.52
N THR A 135 -15.59 10.86 23.09
CA THR A 135 -15.62 11.98 24.02
C THR A 135 -16.95 11.91 24.72
N GLU A 136 -17.01 11.20 25.83
CA GLU A 136 -18.12 11.36 26.76
C GLU A 136 -17.88 12.66 27.53
N LEU A 137 -18.74 13.64 27.28
CA LEU A 137 -18.91 14.84 28.10
C LEU A 137 -19.97 14.57 29.14
#